data_ff8b1f3d5f6e74caeda17de04145abe8
#
_entry.id   ff8b1f3d5f6e74caeda17de04145abe8
#
_cell.length_a   1.000
_cell.length_b   1.000
_cell.length_c   1.000
_cell.angle_alpha   90.00
_cell.angle_beta   90.00
_cell.angle_gamma   90.00
#
_symmetry.space_group_name_H-M   'P 1'
#
loop_
_entity.id
_entity.type
_entity.pdbx_description
1 polymer ?
#
loop_
_entity_poly.entity_id
_entity_poly.type
_entity_poly.pdbx_seq_one_letter_code
_entity_poly.pdbx_strand_id
1 'polypeptide(L)'
;PGATWTSGSTCEIIGYTCRYDKPDGKKDVLPFTWCKNIETGAEQFRWKGFAMPRPLYGLETINNRPAHPILIVEGEKTADAARKIFPNFNVVTWSGGAQASGKHDWSPVHGRSSTIWPDGDEPGINAAHEIYQALKNHCENIRLVPPPFMDGWDLADVTPDFDPKAYAKKSALPAAEYFAPAHTVIEHTEP
;
A
#
# COMPACT_ATOMS: atom_id res chain seq x y z
N PRO A 1 1.64 -6.96 -19.40
CA PRO A 1 1.55 -7.50 -18.06
C PRO A 1 1.64 -6.38 -17.05
N GLY A 2 0.80 -6.40 -16.03
CA GLY A 2 0.82 -5.45 -14.93
C GLY A 2 2.01 -5.68 -14.00
N ALA A 3 1.78 -6.04 -12.74
CA ALA A 3 2.83 -6.25 -11.76
C ALA A 3 3.22 -7.72 -11.60
N THR A 4 4.49 -7.97 -11.26
CA THR A 4 5.01 -9.29 -10.89
C THR A 4 5.16 -9.36 -9.38
N TRP A 5 4.58 -10.38 -8.76
CA TRP A 5 4.60 -10.64 -7.33
C TRP A 5 5.65 -11.68 -6.98
N THR A 6 6.46 -11.41 -5.98
CA THR A 6 7.50 -12.32 -5.52
C THR A 6 7.29 -12.70 -4.06
N SER A 7 7.75 -13.89 -3.70
CA SER A 7 7.85 -14.32 -2.31
C SER A 7 8.89 -13.47 -1.58
N GLY A 8 8.57 -13.08 -0.35
CA GLY A 8 9.52 -12.31 0.46
C GLY A 8 10.77 -13.11 0.85
N SER A 9 10.65 -14.42 1.00
CA SER A 9 11.74 -15.27 1.49
C SER A 9 12.69 -15.78 0.40
N THR A 10 12.15 -16.16 -0.77
CA THR A 10 12.92 -16.80 -1.85
C THR A 10 13.07 -15.93 -3.09
N CYS A 11 12.38 -14.78 -3.16
CA CYS A 11 12.26 -13.94 -4.35
C CYS A 11 11.69 -14.69 -5.58
N GLU A 12 11.09 -15.86 -5.39
CA GLU A 12 10.41 -16.60 -6.45
C GLU A 12 9.11 -15.91 -6.87
N ILE A 13 8.78 -16.02 -8.14
CA ILE A 13 7.53 -15.44 -8.66
C ILE A 13 6.35 -16.27 -8.15
N ILE A 14 5.47 -15.63 -7.38
CA ILE A 14 4.25 -16.22 -6.84
C ILE A 14 2.99 -15.79 -7.59
N GLY A 15 3.07 -14.78 -8.43
CA GLY A 15 1.92 -14.32 -9.20
C GLY A 15 2.18 -13.09 -10.05
N TYR A 16 1.15 -12.75 -10.79
CA TYR A 16 1.07 -11.58 -11.64
C TYR A 16 -0.27 -10.88 -11.44
N THR A 17 -0.27 -9.57 -11.50
CA THR A 17 -1.47 -8.77 -11.72
C THR A 17 -1.51 -8.40 -13.20
N CYS A 18 -2.51 -8.86 -13.94
CA CYS A 18 -2.67 -8.59 -15.36
C CYS A 18 -3.75 -7.53 -15.56
N ARG A 19 -3.38 -6.38 -16.14
CA ARG A 19 -4.32 -5.31 -16.46
C ARG A 19 -4.69 -5.37 -17.94
N TYR A 20 -5.99 -5.29 -18.21
CA TYR A 20 -6.58 -5.24 -19.55
C TYR A 20 -7.40 -3.96 -19.67
N ASP A 21 -6.95 -3.03 -20.50
CA ASP A 21 -7.72 -1.82 -20.80
C ASP A 21 -8.76 -2.14 -21.88
N LYS A 22 -10.02 -1.76 -21.62
CA LYS A 22 -11.16 -2.01 -22.51
C LYS A 22 -11.41 -0.82 -23.43
N PRO A 23 -12.04 -1.03 -24.60
CA PRO A 23 -12.38 0.06 -25.53
C PRO A 23 -13.33 1.10 -24.95
N ASP A 24 -14.11 0.76 -23.90
CA ASP A 24 -15.03 1.65 -23.18
C ASP A 24 -14.34 2.48 -22.08
N GLY A 25 -13.01 2.44 -22.03
CA GLY A 25 -12.20 3.14 -21.01
C GLY A 25 -12.13 2.44 -19.65
N LYS A 26 -12.88 1.34 -19.48
CA LYS A 26 -12.78 0.54 -18.26
C LYS A 26 -11.55 -0.36 -18.27
N LYS A 27 -11.17 -0.84 -17.10
CA LYS A 27 -10.05 -1.77 -16.95
C LYS A 27 -10.50 -3.03 -16.19
N ASP A 28 -10.04 -4.19 -16.64
CA ASP A 28 -10.04 -5.39 -15.83
C ASP A 28 -8.65 -5.61 -15.25
N VAL A 29 -8.62 -5.98 -13.99
CA VAL A 29 -7.38 -6.33 -13.28
C VAL A 29 -7.55 -7.74 -12.74
N LEU A 30 -6.83 -8.69 -13.34
CA LEU A 30 -6.99 -10.11 -13.07
C LEU A 30 -5.71 -10.69 -12.46
N PRO A 31 -5.81 -11.38 -11.32
CA PRO A 31 -4.67 -12.06 -10.71
C PRO A 31 -4.42 -13.42 -11.38
N PHE A 32 -3.15 -13.71 -11.66
CA PHE A 32 -2.67 -15.00 -12.18
C PHE A 32 -1.59 -15.50 -11.22
N THR A 33 -1.95 -16.46 -10.34
CA THR A 33 -1.12 -16.82 -9.19
C THR A 33 -0.67 -18.27 -9.23
N TRP A 34 0.49 -18.55 -8.59
CA TRP A 34 0.96 -19.90 -8.36
C TRP A 34 0.05 -20.59 -7.35
N CYS A 35 -0.49 -21.74 -7.73
CA CYS A 35 -1.45 -22.48 -6.92
C CYS A 35 -1.01 -23.93 -6.78
N LYS A 36 -1.15 -24.47 -5.56
CA LYS A 36 -1.01 -25.88 -5.27
C LYS A 36 -2.37 -26.52 -5.07
N ASN A 37 -2.62 -27.62 -5.76
CA ASN A 37 -3.79 -28.46 -5.51
C ASN A 37 -3.54 -29.27 -4.24
N ILE A 38 -4.41 -29.12 -3.23
CA ILE A 38 -4.23 -29.77 -1.93
C ILE A 38 -4.47 -31.30 -1.97
N GLU A 39 -5.23 -31.80 -2.94
CA GLU A 39 -5.53 -33.23 -3.08
C GLU A 39 -4.44 -33.97 -3.87
N THR A 40 -3.99 -33.39 -4.97
CA THR A 40 -3.04 -34.03 -5.89
C THR A 40 -1.59 -33.58 -5.67
N GLY A 41 -1.36 -32.49 -4.95
CA GLY A 41 -0.05 -31.85 -4.82
C GLY A 41 0.43 -31.11 -6.07
N ALA A 42 -0.33 -31.13 -7.17
CA ALA A 42 0.06 -30.49 -8.42
C ALA A 42 0.14 -28.98 -8.27
N GLU A 43 1.19 -28.40 -8.82
CA GLU A 43 1.47 -26.96 -8.74
C GLU A 43 1.46 -26.34 -10.13
N GLN A 44 0.74 -25.22 -10.31
CA GLN A 44 0.66 -24.48 -11.57
C GLN A 44 0.13 -23.06 -11.38
N PHE A 45 0.38 -22.18 -12.34
CA PHE A 45 -0.27 -20.88 -12.41
C PHE A 45 -1.75 -21.01 -12.80
N ARG A 46 -2.60 -20.24 -12.12
CA ARG A 46 -4.05 -20.17 -12.40
C ARG A 46 -4.57 -18.74 -12.32
N TRP A 47 -5.60 -18.45 -13.10
CA TRP A 47 -6.41 -17.23 -12.97
C TRP A 47 -7.21 -17.28 -11.66
N LYS A 48 -6.56 -16.92 -10.57
CA LYS A 48 -7.13 -16.97 -9.23
C LYS A 48 -6.39 -15.96 -8.34
N GLY A 49 -7.11 -15.31 -7.43
CA GLY A 49 -6.49 -14.46 -6.40
C GLY A 49 -5.68 -15.27 -5.39
N PHE A 50 -4.75 -14.60 -4.73
CA PHE A 50 -4.00 -15.19 -3.61
C PHE A 50 -4.93 -15.70 -2.51
N ALA A 51 -4.52 -16.78 -1.83
CA ALA A 51 -5.18 -17.24 -0.62
C ALA A 51 -5.07 -16.19 0.49
N MET A 52 -6.00 -16.26 1.44
CA MET A 52 -6.02 -15.37 2.59
C MET A 52 -5.13 -15.91 3.73
N PRO A 53 -4.43 -15.03 4.47
CA PRO A 53 -4.22 -13.62 4.17
C PRO A 53 -3.35 -13.45 2.92
N ARG A 54 -3.64 -12.44 2.10
CA ARG A 54 -2.92 -12.22 0.83
C ARG A 54 -1.53 -11.64 1.10
N PRO A 55 -0.51 -11.95 0.29
CA PRO A 55 0.80 -11.32 0.39
C PRO A 55 0.73 -9.83 0.01
N LEU A 56 1.69 -9.05 0.50
CA LEU A 56 1.95 -7.70 0.02
C LEU A 56 2.80 -7.75 -1.26
N TYR A 57 2.64 -6.76 -2.12
CA TYR A 57 3.54 -6.49 -3.24
C TYR A 57 4.80 -5.79 -2.73
N GLY A 58 5.97 -6.23 -3.17
CA GLY A 58 7.25 -5.62 -2.79
C GLY A 58 7.92 -6.26 -1.57
N LEU A 59 7.49 -7.44 -1.14
CA LEU A 59 8.07 -8.15 0.01
C LEU A 59 9.57 -8.43 -0.15
N GLU A 60 10.05 -8.66 -1.37
CA GLU A 60 11.45 -8.88 -1.69
C GLU A 60 12.33 -7.72 -1.25
N THR A 61 11.81 -6.48 -1.31
CA THR A 61 12.56 -5.30 -0.90
C THR A 61 12.78 -5.23 0.61
N ILE A 62 11.82 -5.71 1.39
CA ILE A 62 11.91 -5.74 2.86
C ILE A 62 13.06 -6.65 3.31
N ASN A 63 13.14 -7.86 2.75
CA ASN A 63 14.17 -8.81 3.13
C ASN A 63 15.57 -8.40 2.67
N ASN A 64 15.68 -7.84 1.47
CA ASN A 64 16.95 -7.40 0.91
C ASN A 64 17.49 -6.14 1.60
N ARG A 65 16.64 -5.32 2.21
CA ARG A 65 17.01 -4.04 2.84
C ARG A 65 16.34 -3.90 4.23
N PRO A 66 16.71 -4.73 5.20
CA PRO A 66 16.02 -4.78 6.49
C PRO A 66 16.10 -3.50 7.32
N ALA A 67 17.10 -2.64 7.08
CA ALA A 67 17.25 -1.36 7.79
C ALA A 67 16.46 -0.19 7.17
N HIS A 68 15.92 -0.34 5.96
CA HIS A 68 15.18 0.73 5.31
C HIS A 68 13.75 0.86 5.86
N PRO A 69 13.22 2.07 6.04
CA PRO A 69 11.84 2.28 6.44
C PRO A 69 10.87 1.80 5.36
N ILE A 70 9.63 1.58 5.76
CA ILE A 70 8.56 1.15 4.85
C ILE A 70 7.81 2.37 4.33
N LEU A 71 7.50 2.38 3.03
CA LEU A 71 6.51 3.27 2.42
C LEU A 71 5.36 2.42 1.89
N ILE A 72 4.16 2.70 2.39
CA ILE A 72 2.93 2.00 2.04
C ILE A 72 2.11 2.92 1.15
N VAL A 73 1.78 2.46 -0.05
CA VAL A 73 0.99 3.20 -1.06
C VAL A 73 -0.11 2.30 -1.61
N GLU A 74 -1.11 2.86 -2.30
CA GLU A 74 -2.16 2.07 -2.93
C GLU A 74 -1.79 1.68 -4.37
N GLY A 75 -1.90 0.39 -4.69
CA GLY A 75 -1.74 -0.16 -6.04
C GLY A 75 -0.29 -0.32 -6.52
N GLU A 76 -0.10 -1.31 -7.39
CA GLU A 76 1.23 -1.72 -7.87
C GLU A 76 1.88 -0.66 -8.77
N LYS A 77 1.09 0.06 -9.59
CA LYS A 77 1.57 1.17 -10.44
C LYS A 77 2.19 2.27 -9.58
N THR A 78 1.47 2.65 -8.53
CA THR A 78 1.91 3.68 -7.57
C THR A 78 3.15 3.22 -6.80
N ALA A 79 3.20 1.94 -6.39
CA ALA A 79 4.36 1.37 -5.72
C ALA A 79 5.62 1.39 -6.63
N ASP A 80 5.49 1.07 -7.90
CA ASP A 80 6.61 1.10 -8.85
C ASP A 80 7.09 2.53 -9.14
N ALA A 81 6.19 3.52 -9.16
CA ALA A 81 6.53 4.93 -9.24
C ALA A 81 7.23 5.40 -7.95
N ALA A 82 6.67 5.06 -6.79
CA ALA A 82 7.22 5.43 -5.48
C ALA A 82 8.63 4.87 -5.26
N ARG A 83 8.96 3.66 -5.73
CA ARG A 83 10.31 3.10 -5.67
C ARG A 83 11.36 3.95 -6.38
N LYS A 84 11.00 4.56 -7.50
CA LYS A 84 11.88 5.45 -8.26
C LYS A 84 12.08 6.79 -7.53
N ILE A 85 11.02 7.30 -6.93
CA ILE A 85 11.02 8.57 -6.20
C ILE A 85 11.74 8.43 -4.85
N PHE A 86 11.48 7.35 -4.11
CA PHE A 86 11.97 7.10 -2.76
C PHE A 86 12.84 5.85 -2.67
N PRO A 87 14.03 5.82 -3.31
CA PRO A 87 14.88 4.62 -3.36
C PRO A 87 15.39 4.13 -2.00
N ASN A 88 15.33 4.99 -0.97
CA ASN A 88 15.75 4.66 0.40
C ASN A 88 14.60 4.06 1.25
N PHE A 89 13.44 3.79 0.66
CA PHE A 89 12.33 3.10 1.29
C PHE A 89 12.14 1.70 0.72
N ASN A 90 11.63 0.79 1.53
CA ASN A 90 11.00 -0.42 1.05
C ASN A 90 9.53 -0.09 0.73
N VAL A 91 9.19 -0.05 -0.54
CA VAL A 91 7.84 0.31 -0.97
C VAL A 91 7.00 -0.94 -1.10
N VAL A 92 5.87 -0.96 -0.40
CA VAL A 92 4.90 -2.06 -0.43
C VAL A 92 3.50 -1.55 -0.74
N THR A 93 2.68 -2.45 -1.28
CA THR A 93 1.26 -2.23 -1.49
C THR A 93 0.48 -3.53 -1.40
N TRP A 94 -0.83 -3.44 -1.48
CA TRP A 94 -1.78 -4.55 -1.48
C TRP A 94 -2.56 -4.65 -2.78
N SER A 95 -3.23 -5.78 -3.01
CA SER A 95 -4.05 -6.02 -4.22
C SER A 95 -5.53 -5.86 -3.95
N GLY A 96 -6.29 -5.43 -4.95
CA GLY A 96 -7.75 -5.42 -4.93
C GLY A 96 -8.37 -4.10 -4.49
N GLY A 97 -7.61 -2.99 -4.55
CA GLY A 97 -8.08 -1.64 -4.29
C GLY A 97 -8.31 -1.32 -2.81
N ALA A 98 -8.76 -0.10 -2.53
CA ALA A 98 -8.90 0.45 -1.18
C ALA A 98 -9.63 -0.47 -0.20
N GLN A 99 -10.72 -1.12 -0.63
CA GLN A 99 -11.56 -1.97 0.24
C GLN A 99 -10.95 -3.36 0.56
N ALA A 100 -9.73 -3.63 0.11
CA ALA A 100 -9.09 -4.92 0.31
C ALA A 100 -7.88 -4.87 1.27
N SER A 101 -7.55 -3.72 1.83
CA SER A 101 -6.40 -3.52 2.74
C SER A 101 -6.38 -4.49 3.92
N GLY A 102 -7.53 -4.74 4.55
CA GLY A 102 -7.69 -5.68 5.67
C GLY A 102 -7.58 -7.16 5.30
N LYS A 103 -7.43 -7.52 4.01
CA LYS A 103 -7.32 -8.91 3.55
C LYS A 103 -5.87 -9.38 3.38
N HIS A 104 -4.90 -8.55 3.77
CA HIS A 104 -3.48 -8.79 3.53
C HIS A 104 -2.72 -9.09 4.82
N ASP A 105 -1.63 -9.83 4.67
CA ASP A 105 -0.70 -10.10 5.76
C ASP A 105 0.25 -8.90 5.92
N TRP A 106 0.02 -8.12 6.95
CA TRP A 106 0.85 -6.98 7.33
C TRP A 106 2.02 -7.35 8.24
N SER A 107 2.15 -8.62 8.67
CA SER A 107 3.22 -9.05 9.58
C SER A 107 4.64 -8.75 9.08
N PRO A 108 4.95 -8.75 7.76
CA PRO A 108 6.28 -8.37 7.29
C PRO A 108 6.66 -6.90 7.59
N VAL A 109 5.68 -6.05 7.91
CA VAL A 109 5.88 -4.63 8.24
C VAL A 109 6.06 -4.42 9.76
N HIS A 110 5.73 -5.40 10.59
CA HIS A 110 5.82 -5.28 12.05
C HIS A 110 7.23 -4.93 12.52
N GLY A 111 7.34 -4.13 13.59
CA GLY A 111 8.60 -3.67 14.14
C GLY A 111 9.35 -2.63 13.28
N ARG A 112 8.72 -2.12 12.21
CA ARG A 112 9.36 -1.21 11.25
C ARG A 112 8.79 0.21 11.37
N SER A 113 9.64 1.20 11.13
CA SER A 113 9.16 2.56 10.87
C SER A 113 8.44 2.58 9.53
N SER A 114 7.19 3.02 9.54
CA SER A 114 6.32 2.99 8.38
C SER A 114 5.75 4.36 8.05
N THR A 115 5.62 4.66 6.78
CA THR A 115 4.94 5.86 6.27
C THR A 115 3.83 5.40 5.34
N ILE A 116 2.60 5.88 5.57
CA ILE A 116 1.45 5.64 4.72
C ILE A 116 1.25 6.87 3.85
N TRP A 117 1.15 6.69 2.54
CA TRP A 117 0.79 7.75 1.59
C TRP A 117 -0.40 7.27 0.75
N PRO A 118 -1.62 7.63 1.17
CA PRO A 118 -2.84 7.21 0.48
C PRO A 118 -3.03 7.93 -0.86
N ASP A 119 -3.86 7.35 -1.71
CA ASP A 119 -4.43 8.05 -2.85
C ASP A 119 -5.31 9.21 -2.38
N GLY A 120 -5.42 10.25 -3.20
CA GLY A 120 -6.13 11.49 -2.89
C GLY A 120 -7.64 11.37 -3.08
N ASP A 121 -8.27 10.40 -2.44
CA ASP A 121 -9.71 10.24 -2.43
C ASP A 121 -10.20 9.66 -1.09
N GLU A 122 -11.52 9.65 -0.88
CA GLU A 122 -12.11 9.11 0.36
C GLU A 122 -11.82 7.62 0.54
N PRO A 123 -11.93 6.74 -0.47
CA PRO A 123 -11.53 5.34 -0.36
C PRO A 123 -10.06 5.15 0.07
N GLY A 124 -9.13 5.93 -0.50
CA GLY A 124 -7.71 5.89 -0.16
C GLY A 124 -7.43 6.28 1.30
N ILE A 125 -8.09 7.34 1.78
CA ILE A 125 -8.01 7.75 3.20
C ILE A 125 -8.56 6.67 4.12
N ASN A 126 -9.68 6.04 3.76
CA ASN A 126 -10.27 4.96 4.54
C ASN A 126 -9.34 3.73 4.59
N ALA A 127 -8.73 3.37 3.46
CA ALA A 127 -7.72 2.30 3.40
C ALA A 127 -6.50 2.61 4.29
N ALA A 128 -6.01 3.85 4.26
CA ALA A 128 -4.92 4.28 5.12
C ALA A 128 -5.27 4.18 6.61
N HIS A 129 -6.51 4.48 6.98
CA HIS A 129 -7.00 4.30 8.35
C HIS A 129 -7.04 2.82 8.75
N GLU A 130 -7.57 1.93 7.89
CA GLU A 130 -7.55 0.48 8.15
C GLU A 130 -6.14 -0.05 8.34
N ILE A 131 -5.19 0.37 7.49
CA ILE A 131 -3.77 -0.01 7.60
C ILE A 131 -3.17 0.51 8.91
N TYR A 132 -3.43 1.77 9.26
CA TYR A 132 -3.00 2.32 10.55
C TYR A 132 -3.54 1.50 11.72
N GLN A 133 -4.83 1.12 11.73
CA GLN A 133 -5.41 0.28 12.77
C GLN A 133 -4.74 -1.10 12.85
N ALA A 134 -4.38 -1.70 11.71
CA ALA A 134 -3.67 -2.98 11.66
C ALA A 134 -2.23 -2.88 12.21
N LEU A 135 -1.57 -1.74 12.06
CA LEU A 135 -0.14 -1.57 12.37
C LEU A 135 0.14 -0.88 13.71
N LYS A 136 -0.79 -0.11 14.27
CA LYS A 136 -0.55 0.78 15.41
C LYS A 136 -0.01 0.10 16.67
N ASN A 137 -0.30 -1.18 16.87
CA ASN A 137 0.18 -1.98 18.00
C ASN A 137 1.43 -2.80 17.66
N HIS A 138 1.90 -2.74 16.42
CA HIS A 138 2.98 -3.58 15.91
C HIS A 138 4.17 -2.79 15.36
N CYS A 139 4.03 -1.47 15.18
CA CYS A 139 5.06 -0.58 14.67
C CYS A 139 5.31 0.55 15.67
N GLU A 140 6.58 0.91 15.89
CA GLU A 140 6.94 1.96 16.84
C GLU A 140 6.62 3.36 16.33
N ASN A 141 6.71 3.56 15.01
CA ASN A 141 6.52 4.85 14.38
C ASN A 141 5.76 4.69 13.06
N ILE A 142 4.53 5.22 13.04
CA ILE A 142 3.71 5.26 11.84
C ILE A 142 3.42 6.73 11.51
N ARG A 143 3.88 7.15 10.35
CA ARG A 143 3.60 8.48 9.81
C ARG A 143 2.60 8.37 8.67
N LEU A 144 1.91 9.47 8.40
CA LEU A 144 1.06 9.62 7.23
C LEU A 144 1.48 10.88 6.48
N VAL A 145 1.52 10.79 5.17
CA VAL A 145 1.63 11.95 4.27
C VAL A 145 0.24 12.22 3.72
N PRO A 146 -0.43 13.31 4.10
CA PRO A 146 -1.71 13.68 3.51
C PRO A 146 -1.56 13.80 1.99
N PRO A 147 -2.50 13.31 1.17
CA PRO A 147 -2.43 13.51 -0.27
C PRO A 147 -2.46 15.01 -0.60
N PRO A 148 -1.67 15.48 -1.58
CA PRO A 148 -1.63 16.91 -1.93
C PRO A 148 -2.91 17.40 -2.60
N PHE A 149 -3.66 16.50 -3.25
CA PHE A 149 -4.90 16.78 -3.98
C PHE A 149 -5.93 15.69 -3.66
N MET A 150 -7.21 16.05 -3.65
CA MET A 150 -8.34 15.16 -3.35
C MET A 150 -9.19 14.90 -4.62
N ASP A 151 -8.53 14.47 -5.68
CA ASP A 151 -9.11 14.17 -6.99
C ASP A 151 -8.72 12.78 -7.51
N GLY A 152 -8.27 11.89 -6.61
CA GLY A 152 -7.77 10.56 -6.92
C GLY A 152 -6.30 10.54 -7.30
N TRP A 153 -5.56 11.62 -7.01
CA TRP A 153 -4.12 11.73 -7.26
C TRP A 153 -3.32 10.66 -6.51
N ASP A 154 -2.36 10.07 -7.19
CA ASP A 154 -1.40 9.11 -6.63
C ASP A 154 0.06 9.48 -6.99
N LEU A 155 1.04 8.80 -6.40
CA LEU A 155 2.47 9.04 -6.68
C LEU A 155 2.90 8.67 -8.12
N ALA A 156 2.08 8.00 -8.90
CA ALA A 156 2.34 7.78 -10.31
C ALA A 156 1.87 8.94 -11.20
N ASP A 157 1.13 9.90 -10.63
CA ASP A 157 0.65 11.10 -11.32
C ASP A 157 1.57 12.32 -11.08
N VAL A 158 2.74 12.10 -10.45
CA VAL A 158 3.74 13.17 -10.19
C VAL A 158 4.17 13.83 -11.50
N THR A 159 3.99 15.16 -11.53
CA THR A 159 4.45 16.03 -12.63
C THR A 159 5.81 16.66 -12.32
N PRO A 160 6.55 17.17 -13.33
CA PRO A 160 7.84 17.83 -13.10
C PRO A 160 7.80 19.02 -12.13
N ASP A 161 6.65 19.68 -12.01
CA ASP A 161 6.46 20.87 -11.16
C ASP A 161 6.15 20.52 -9.69
N PHE A 162 5.96 19.24 -9.37
CA PHE A 162 5.67 18.78 -8.00
C PHE A 162 6.84 17.96 -7.45
N ASP A 163 7.45 18.42 -6.35
CA ASP A 163 8.49 17.69 -5.62
C ASP A 163 7.88 16.88 -4.47
N PRO A 164 7.64 15.57 -4.66
CA PRO A 164 7.04 14.73 -3.64
C PRO A 164 7.94 14.53 -2.40
N LYS A 165 9.26 14.65 -2.54
CA LYS A 165 10.20 14.53 -1.41
C LYS A 165 10.12 15.76 -0.51
N ALA A 166 10.14 16.94 -1.10
CA ALA A 166 9.97 18.18 -0.36
C ALA A 166 8.59 18.24 0.31
N TYR A 167 7.55 17.82 -0.42
CA TYR A 167 6.20 17.74 0.11
C TYR A 167 6.10 16.79 1.30
N ALA A 168 6.58 15.55 1.17
CA ALA A 168 6.58 14.57 2.26
C ALA A 168 7.33 15.07 3.50
N LYS A 169 8.50 15.69 3.30
CA LYS A 169 9.28 16.27 4.39
C LYS A 169 8.51 17.32 5.18
N LYS A 170 7.70 18.14 4.49
CA LYS A 170 6.91 19.23 5.10
C LYS A 170 5.62 18.74 5.73
N SER A 171 4.94 17.77 5.08
CA SER A 171 3.53 17.43 5.36
C SER A 171 3.36 16.14 6.17
N ALA A 172 4.38 15.27 6.24
CA ALA A 172 4.28 14.03 7.00
C ALA A 172 4.11 14.32 8.50
N LEU A 173 3.12 13.66 9.10
CA LEU A 173 2.79 13.78 10.53
C LEU A 173 2.56 12.38 11.13
N PRO A 174 2.52 12.25 12.47
CA PRO A 174 2.13 10.99 13.10
C PRO A 174 0.73 10.57 12.64
N ALA A 175 0.57 9.31 12.21
CA ALA A 175 -0.73 8.81 11.74
C ALA A 175 -1.79 8.85 12.85
N ALA A 176 -1.39 8.69 14.10
CA ALA A 176 -2.27 8.85 15.25
C ALA A 176 -2.87 10.27 15.36
N GLU A 177 -2.09 11.29 15.01
CA GLU A 177 -2.55 12.68 14.99
C GLU A 177 -3.51 12.94 13.83
N TYR A 178 -3.19 12.43 12.65
CA TYR A 178 -4.05 12.58 11.47
C TYR A 178 -5.42 11.93 11.66
N PHE A 179 -5.47 10.75 12.28
CA PHE A 179 -6.71 9.99 12.52
C PHE A 179 -7.34 10.25 13.89
N ALA A 180 -6.82 11.19 14.67
CA ALA A 180 -7.45 11.57 15.94
C ALA A 180 -8.86 12.16 15.67
N PRO A 181 -9.87 11.83 16.50
CA PRO A 181 -11.15 12.50 16.42
C PRO A 181 -10.95 14.01 16.55
N ALA A 182 -11.58 14.80 15.69
CA ALA A 182 -11.57 16.26 15.87
C ALA A 182 -12.10 16.56 17.28
N HIS A 183 -11.28 17.17 18.11
CA HIS A 183 -11.71 17.64 19.42
C HIS A 183 -12.81 18.66 19.20
N THR A 184 -14.05 18.29 19.55
CA THR A 184 -15.14 19.27 19.68
C THR A 184 -14.74 20.19 20.83
N VAL A 185 -14.30 21.40 20.50
CA VAL A 185 -14.13 22.46 21.51
C VAL A 185 -15.52 22.73 22.05
N ILE A 186 -15.83 22.19 23.24
CA ILE A 186 -17.01 22.60 23.99
C ILE A 186 -16.65 23.97 24.53
N GLU A 187 -17.08 25.02 23.85
CA GLU A 187 -17.10 26.35 24.44
C GLU A 187 -18.04 26.29 25.65
N HIS A 188 -17.45 26.21 26.82
CA HIS A 188 -18.20 26.52 28.06
C HIS A 188 -18.52 28.01 28.02
N THR A 189 -19.70 28.35 27.53
CA THR A 189 -20.33 29.62 27.88
C THR A 189 -20.73 29.50 29.34
N GLU A 190 -19.96 30.12 30.23
CA GLU A 190 -20.38 30.34 31.61
C GLU A 190 -21.63 31.22 31.63
N PRO A 191 -22.56 30.97 32.55
CA PRO A 191 -23.83 31.70 32.66
C PRO A 191 -23.66 33.14 33.13
#